data_2f8798b77433ad2ca93b38b4f9adfae8
#
_entry.id   2f8798b77433ad2ca93b38b4f9adfae8
#
_cell.length_a   1.000
_cell.length_b   1.000
_cell.length_c   1.000
_cell.angle_alpha   90.00
_cell.angle_beta   90.00
_cell.angle_gamma   90.00
#
_symmetry.space_group_name_H-M   'P 1'
#
loop_
_entity.id
_entity.type
_entity.pdbx_description
1 polymer ?
#
loop_
_entity_poly.entity_id
_entity_poly.type
_entity_poly.pdbx_seq_one_letter_code
_entity_poly.pdbx_strand_id
1 'polypeptide(L)'
;MIYRELSQAEFNDLASRILYEDNHLLVVNKKVGEIVQGDKTSDEPLTETYKAFIAQRDAKPGQVFMGLPHRLDRPVSGIVVLAKTSKALERLNAMFRDSDVHKFYWALVCAEPRPAEGSSLSVGFGECPHTPLSLNSFFNK
;
A
#
# COMPACT_ATOMS: atom_id res chain seq x y z
N MET A 1 26.50 -2.82 3.38
CA MET A 1 25.29 -2.73 2.53
C MET A 1 24.40 -1.62 3.04
N ILE A 2 23.72 -0.92 2.16
CA ILE A 2 22.80 0.18 2.51
C ILE A 2 21.50 -0.38 3.09
N TYR A 3 21.10 -1.57 2.64
CA TYR A 3 19.87 -2.26 3.07
C TYR A 3 20.20 -3.53 3.86
N ARG A 4 19.26 -3.94 4.71
CA ARG A 4 19.36 -5.25 5.38
C ARG A 4 19.27 -6.38 4.36
N GLU A 5 19.90 -7.49 4.70
CA GLU A 5 19.76 -8.72 3.92
C GLU A 5 18.43 -9.40 4.26
N LEU A 6 17.72 -9.81 3.21
CA LEU A 6 16.48 -10.56 3.34
C LEU A 6 16.80 -12.05 3.43
N SER A 7 16.14 -12.76 4.33
CA SER A 7 16.16 -14.22 4.31
C SER A 7 15.53 -14.77 3.03
N GLN A 8 15.87 -15.99 2.66
CA GLN A 8 15.31 -16.63 1.47
C GLN A 8 13.77 -16.74 1.54
N ALA A 9 13.23 -16.98 2.73
CA ALA A 9 11.79 -17.05 2.94
C ALA A 9 11.11 -15.69 2.72
N GLU A 10 11.66 -14.60 3.27
CA GLU A 10 11.17 -13.24 3.05
C GLU A 10 11.27 -12.84 1.58
N PHE A 11 12.39 -13.14 0.94
CA PHE A 11 12.61 -12.85 -0.47
C PHE A 11 11.56 -13.53 -1.34
N ASN A 12 11.28 -14.81 -1.11
CA ASN A 12 10.29 -15.57 -1.86
C ASN A 12 8.86 -15.04 -1.61
N ASP A 13 8.54 -14.67 -0.37
CA ASP A 13 7.25 -14.08 -0.01
C ASP A 13 7.05 -12.74 -0.75
N LEU A 14 8.02 -11.85 -0.71
CA LEU A 14 7.96 -10.56 -1.40
C LEU A 14 7.83 -10.73 -2.91
N ALA A 15 8.60 -11.64 -3.50
CA ALA A 15 8.51 -11.95 -4.93
C ALA A 15 7.11 -12.42 -5.33
N SER A 16 6.50 -13.30 -4.52
CA SER A 16 5.16 -13.85 -4.79
C SER A 16 4.04 -12.81 -4.76
N ARG A 17 4.28 -11.68 -4.09
CA ARG A 17 3.30 -10.60 -3.92
C ARG A 17 3.39 -9.50 -4.97
N ILE A 18 4.35 -9.58 -5.89
CA ILE A 18 4.47 -8.65 -7.00
C ILE A 18 3.39 -8.99 -8.03
N LEU A 19 2.46 -8.06 -8.26
CA LEU A 19 1.36 -8.20 -9.21
C LEU A 19 1.75 -7.69 -10.61
N TYR A 20 2.60 -6.67 -10.65
CA TYR A 20 3.12 -6.08 -11.88
C TYR A 20 4.45 -5.38 -11.60
N GLU A 21 5.37 -5.46 -12.52
CA GLU A 21 6.62 -4.71 -12.47
C GLU A 21 7.10 -4.36 -13.88
N ASP A 22 7.55 -3.13 -14.04
CA ASP A 22 8.31 -2.67 -15.21
C ASP A 22 9.49 -1.77 -14.78
N ASN A 23 10.04 -1.00 -15.70
CA ASN A 23 11.14 -0.09 -15.39
C ASN A 23 10.74 1.12 -14.52
N HIS A 24 9.45 1.41 -14.43
CA HIS A 24 8.90 2.61 -13.80
C HIS A 24 8.02 2.33 -12.60
N LEU A 25 7.33 1.18 -12.60
CA LEU A 25 6.32 0.83 -11.63
C LEU A 25 6.62 -0.51 -10.96
N LEU A 26 6.23 -0.59 -9.70
CA LEU A 26 6.14 -1.84 -8.95
C LEU A 26 4.77 -1.87 -8.26
N VAL A 27 3.96 -2.87 -8.57
CA VAL A 27 2.63 -3.06 -7.99
C VAL A 27 2.65 -4.31 -7.13
N VAL A 28 2.29 -4.14 -5.87
CA VAL A 28 2.41 -5.21 -4.88
C VAL A 28 1.11 -5.41 -4.11
N ASN A 29 0.91 -6.62 -3.59
CA ASN A 29 -0.18 -6.95 -2.69
C ASN A 29 0.29 -6.79 -1.23
N LYS A 30 -0.15 -5.73 -0.57
CA LYS A 30 0.12 -5.46 0.83
C LYS A 30 -0.69 -6.39 1.72
N LYS A 31 -0.06 -6.97 2.73
CA LYS A 31 -0.74 -7.75 3.77
C LYS A 31 -1.33 -6.85 4.86
N VAL A 32 -2.32 -7.37 5.56
CA VAL A 32 -2.82 -6.76 6.81
C VAL A 32 -1.68 -6.66 7.82
N GLY A 33 -1.63 -5.55 8.56
CA GLY A 33 -0.63 -5.32 9.59
C GLY A 33 0.65 -4.62 9.11
N GLU A 34 0.92 -4.63 7.80
CA GLU A 34 2.07 -3.91 7.23
C GLU A 34 1.79 -2.42 7.09
N ILE A 35 2.79 -1.59 7.36
CA ILE A 35 2.76 -0.15 7.08
C ILE A 35 3.42 0.12 5.73
N VAL A 36 2.88 1.04 4.97
CA VAL A 36 3.42 1.40 3.65
C VAL A 36 4.56 2.40 3.80
N GLN A 37 4.41 3.36 4.70
CA GLN A 37 5.38 4.41 5.01
C GLN A 37 5.69 4.39 6.50
N GLY A 38 6.90 4.82 6.87
CA GLY A 38 7.30 4.94 8.26
C GLY A 38 6.34 5.79 9.09
N ASP A 39 5.97 5.28 10.25
CA ASP A 39 5.13 5.93 11.23
C ASP A 39 5.88 6.05 12.58
N LYS A 40 5.14 6.25 13.67
CA LYS A 40 5.70 6.33 15.03
C LYS A 40 6.14 4.98 15.60
N THR A 41 5.79 3.88 14.92
CA THR A 41 6.25 2.55 15.29
C THR A 41 7.64 2.29 14.75
N SER A 42 8.34 1.33 15.32
CA SER A 42 9.67 0.91 14.84
C SER A 42 9.58 -0.12 13.71
N ASP A 43 8.39 -0.34 13.17
CA ASP A 43 8.18 -1.33 12.12
C ASP A 43 8.77 -0.86 10.80
N GLU A 44 9.38 -1.78 10.07
CA GLU A 44 9.94 -1.50 8.76
C GLU A 44 8.82 -1.26 7.73
N PRO A 45 8.81 -0.11 7.05
CA PRO A 45 7.80 0.16 6.03
C PRO A 45 7.97 -0.74 4.80
N LEU A 46 6.87 -1.04 4.14
CA LEU A 46 6.84 -1.83 2.92
C LEU A 46 7.74 -1.23 1.82
N THR A 47 7.84 0.10 1.75
CA THR A 47 8.76 0.80 0.84
C THR A 47 10.22 0.43 1.09
N GLU A 48 10.66 0.38 2.36
CA GLU A 48 12.03 0.02 2.71
C GLU A 48 12.30 -1.47 2.46
N THR A 49 11.33 -2.32 2.79
CA THR A 49 11.41 -3.75 2.51
C THR A 49 11.58 -4.04 1.01
N TYR A 50 10.80 -3.37 0.15
CA TYR A 50 10.95 -3.54 -1.30
C TYR A 50 12.19 -2.87 -1.89
N LYS A 51 12.73 -1.82 -1.27
CA LYS A 51 14.07 -1.31 -1.62
C LYS A 51 15.14 -2.37 -1.37
N ALA A 52 15.10 -3.02 -0.20
CA ALA A 52 16.02 -4.11 0.13
C ALA A 52 15.87 -5.28 -0.86
N PHE A 53 14.63 -5.64 -1.18
CA PHE A 53 14.33 -6.69 -2.16
C PHE A 53 14.95 -6.42 -3.54
N ILE A 54 14.74 -5.23 -4.09
CA ILE A 54 15.28 -4.84 -5.41
C ILE A 54 16.81 -4.77 -5.36
N ALA A 55 17.37 -4.20 -4.28
CA ALA A 55 18.82 -4.12 -4.12
C ALA A 55 19.47 -5.50 -4.10
N GLN A 56 18.88 -6.45 -3.39
CA GLN A 56 19.38 -7.83 -3.30
C GLN A 56 19.17 -8.60 -4.60
N ARG A 57 17.98 -8.52 -5.21
CA ARG A 57 17.64 -9.20 -6.46
C ARG A 57 18.54 -8.76 -7.62
N ASP A 58 18.71 -7.45 -7.76
CA ASP A 58 19.39 -6.84 -8.90
C ASP A 58 20.90 -6.57 -8.63
N ALA A 59 21.39 -6.99 -7.46
CA ALA A 59 22.76 -6.75 -6.99
C ALA A 59 23.17 -5.28 -7.11
N LYS A 60 22.26 -4.36 -6.76
CA LYS A 60 22.53 -2.92 -6.88
C LYS A 60 23.42 -2.43 -5.73
N PRO A 61 24.57 -1.82 -6.06
CA PRO A 61 25.50 -1.34 -5.01
C PRO A 61 25.06 -0.03 -4.34
N GLY A 62 24.12 0.69 -4.93
CA GLY A 62 23.68 2.01 -4.51
C GLY A 62 22.25 2.06 -3.97
N GLN A 63 21.77 3.27 -3.75
CA GLN A 63 20.41 3.49 -3.29
C GLN A 63 19.38 3.12 -4.36
N VAL A 64 18.30 2.48 -3.90
CA VAL A 64 17.13 2.19 -4.72
C VAL A 64 16.10 3.28 -4.47
N PHE A 65 15.67 3.94 -5.54
CA PHE A 65 14.56 4.87 -5.46
C PHE A 65 13.23 4.11 -5.36
N MET A 66 12.38 4.51 -4.43
CA MET A 66 11.02 3.98 -4.28
C MET A 66 10.10 5.11 -3.85
N GLY A 67 9.29 5.60 -4.79
CA GLY A 67 8.31 6.65 -4.55
C GLY A 67 6.95 6.09 -4.18
N LEU A 68 6.24 6.79 -3.30
CA LEU A 68 4.94 6.41 -2.77
C LEU A 68 3.88 7.44 -3.16
N PRO A 69 3.06 7.21 -4.21
CA PRO A 69 2.02 8.14 -4.64
C PRO A 69 0.75 8.07 -3.80
N HIS A 70 0.51 6.95 -3.11
CA HIS A 70 -0.65 6.72 -2.26
C HIS A 70 -0.31 5.74 -1.13
N ARG A 71 -1.22 5.60 -0.16
CA ARG A 71 -1.06 4.71 0.99
C ARG A 71 -2.29 3.86 1.20
N LEU A 72 -2.08 2.70 1.83
CA LEU A 72 -3.11 1.91 2.49
C LEU A 72 -2.80 1.84 3.98
N ASP A 73 -3.82 1.99 4.79
CA ASP A 73 -3.67 1.91 6.24
C ASP A 73 -3.25 0.51 6.70
N ARG A 74 -2.63 0.42 7.86
CA ARG A 74 -2.13 -0.83 8.45
C ARG A 74 -3.15 -1.98 8.42
N PRO A 75 -4.43 -1.79 8.84
CA PRO A 75 -5.40 -2.87 8.88
C PRO A 75 -5.98 -3.25 7.50
N VAL A 76 -5.63 -2.52 6.45
CA VAL A 76 -6.13 -2.77 5.10
C VAL A 76 -5.11 -3.56 4.29
N SER A 77 -5.55 -4.60 3.60
CA SER A 77 -4.77 -5.33 2.61
C SER A 77 -5.16 -4.92 1.20
N GLY A 78 -4.29 -5.16 0.23
CA GLY A 78 -4.59 -4.94 -1.17
C GLY A 78 -3.48 -4.26 -1.95
N ILE A 79 -3.86 -3.69 -3.08
CA ILE A 79 -2.92 -3.19 -4.09
C ILE A 79 -2.27 -1.89 -3.64
N VAL A 80 -0.94 -1.87 -3.67
CA VAL A 80 -0.12 -0.66 -3.52
C VAL A 80 0.73 -0.48 -4.77
N VAL A 81 0.67 0.71 -5.34
CA VAL A 81 1.48 1.11 -6.51
C VAL A 81 2.66 1.92 -6.02
N LEU A 82 3.86 1.50 -6.38
CA LEU A 82 5.11 2.16 -6.06
C LEU A 82 5.80 2.64 -7.34
N ALA A 83 6.43 3.79 -7.28
CA ALA A 83 7.19 4.33 -8.39
C ALA A 83 8.69 3.98 -8.25
N LYS A 84 9.27 3.40 -9.28
CA LYS A 84 10.71 3.05 -9.34
C LYS A 84 11.57 4.21 -9.82
N THR A 85 10.95 5.29 -10.31
CA THR A 85 11.63 6.51 -10.78
C THR A 85 10.90 7.76 -10.31
N SER A 86 11.64 8.88 -10.17
CA SER A 86 11.07 10.18 -9.80
C SER A 86 10.04 10.68 -10.83
N LYS A 87 10.30 10.44 -12.12
CA LYS A 87 9.38 10.82 -13.20
C LYS A 87 8.06 10.03 -13.14
N ALA A 88 8.13 8.74 -12.81
CA ALA A 88 6.93 7.94 -12.60
C ALA A 88 6.15 8.41 -11.37
N LEU A 89 6.84 8.75 -10.28
CA LEU A 89 6.21 9.29 -9.07
C LEU A 89 5.46 10.60 -9.36
N GLU A 90 6.08 11.52 -10.10
CA GLU A 90 5.44 12.78 -10.47
C GLU A 90 4.15 12.56 -11.27
N ARG A 91 4.18 11.66 -12.27
CA ARG A 91 3.00 11.31 -13.06
C ARG A 91 1.91 10.65 -12.24
N LEU A 92 2.26 9.70 -11.39
CA LEU A 92 1.31 9.05 -10.50
C LEU A 92 0.69 10.03 -9.52
N ASN A 93 1.47 10.93 -8.92
CA ASN A 93 0.96 11.98 -8.04
C ASN A 93 -0.06 12.87 -8.76
N ALA A 94 0.18 13.24 -10.01
CA ALA A 94 -0.77 13.98 -10.83
C ALA A 94 -2.07 13.19 -11.05
N MET A 95 -1.97 11.91 -11.43
CA MET A 95 -3.15 11.05 -11.64
C MET A 95 -3.99 10.89 -10.37
N PHE A 96 -3.35 10.69 -9.21
CA PHE A 96 -4.07 10.59 -7.93
C PHE A 96 -4.71 11.91 -7.53
N ARG A 97 -4.03 13.04 -7.72
CA ARG A 97 -4.56 14.38 -7.45
C ARG A 97 -5.76 14.72 -8.33
N ASP A 98 -5.67 14.38 -9.62
CA ASP A 98 -6.66 14.74 -10.62
C ASP A 98 -7.80 13.70 -10.69
N SER A 99 -7.80 12.71 -9.78
CA SER A 99 -8.79 11.63 -9.69
C SER A 99 -8.90 10.74 -10.93
N ASP A 100 -7.80 10.63 -11.68
CA ASP A 100 -7.68 9.73 -12.84
C ASP A 100 -7.44 8.26 -12.46
N VAL A 101 -7.50 7.96 -11.16
CA VAL A 101 -7.31 6.60 -10.64
C VAL A 101 -8.63 6.08 -10.10
N HIS A 102 -9.09 4.97 -10.63
CA HIS A 102 -10.25 4.26 -10.11
C HIS A 102 -9.82 3.32 -8.99
N LYS A 103 -10.44 3.46 -7.80
CA LYS A 103 -10.16 2.67 -6.61
C LYS A 103 -11.39 1.89 -6.20
N PHE A 104 -11.23 0.57 -6.08
CA PHE A 104 -12.28 -0.33 -5.63
C PHE A 104 -11.85 -0.98 -4.32
N TYR A 105 -12.74 -1.00 -3.35
CA TYR A 105 -12.52 -1.60 -2.05
C TYR A 105 -13.65 -2.55 -1.69
N TRP A 106 -13.29 -3.62 -1.00
CA TRP A 106 -14.25 -4.52 -0.37
C TRP A 106 -14.25 -4.26 1.12
N ALA A 107 -15.42 -4.14 1.71
CA ALA A 107 -15.59 -3.97 3.15
C ALA A 107 -16.56 -5.03 3.68
N LEU A 108 -16.17 -5.66 4.79
CA LEU A 108 -17.09 -6.49 5.55
C LEU A 108 -17.83 -5.60 6.54
N VAL A 109 -19.16 -5.60 6.47
CA VAL A 109 -20.01 -4.77 7.32
C VAL A 109 -20.97 -5.64 8.12
N CYS A 110 -21.41 -5.16 9.28
CA CYS A 110 -22.31 -5.90 10.16
C CYS A 110 -23.75 -5.92 9.69
N ALA A 111 -24.14 -4.94 8.86
CA ALA A 111 -25.48 -4.83 8.28
C ALA A 111 -25.40 -4.15 6.91
N GLU A 112 -26.37 -4.43 6.07
CA GLU A 112 -26.48 -3.77 4.77
C GLU A 112 -26.63 -2.25 4.94
N PRO A 113 -25.77 -1.43 4.29
CA PRO A 113 -25.90 0.02 4.37
C PRO A 113 -27.19 0.49 3.71
N ARG A 114 -27.83 1.48 4.31
CA ARG A 114 -29.04 2.12 3.77
C ARG A 114 -28.78 3.62 3.57
N PRO A 115 -28.89 4.14 2.35
CA PRO A 115 -29.23 3.43 1.10
C PRO A 115 -28.09 2.52 0.62
N ALA A 116 -28.41 1.51 -0.19
CA ALA A 116 -27.43 0.57 -0.75
C ALA A 116 -26.42 1.27 -1.68
N GLU A 117 -26.82 2.40 -2.26
CA GLU A 117 -25.95 3.28 -3.04
C GLU A 117 -25.96 4.69 -2.47
N GLY A 118 -24.81 5.32 -2.42
CA GLY A 118 -24.66 6.68 -1.96
C GLY A 118 -23.25 7.01 -1.52
N SER A 119 -23.01 8.31 -1.26
CA SER A 119 -21.81 8.78 -0.58
C SER A 119 -22.15 9.10 0.87
N SER A 120 -21.46 8.50 1.83
CA SER A 120 -21.58 8.86 3.22
C SER A 120 -20.43 9.80 3.61
N LEU A 121 -20.80 10.99 4.07
CA LEU A 121 -19.83 11.98 4.57
C LEU A 121 -19.66 11.92 6.09
N SER A 122 -20.50 11.18 6.79
CA SER A 122 -20.39 11.00 8.23
C SER A 122 -20.36 9.54 8.59
N VAL A 123 -19.28 9.14 9.18
CA VAL A 123 -19.18 7.83 9.82
C VAL A 123 -19.55 8.02 11.28
N GLY A 124 -20.78 7.67 11.62
CA GLY A 124 -21.10 7.35 13.00
C GLY A 124 -20.42 6.03 13.33
N PHE A 125 -19.44 6.03 14.20
CA PHE A 125 -18.88 4.79 14.73
C PHE A 125 -19.91 4.11 15.60
N GLY A 126 -20.67 3.19 15.01
CA GLY A 126 -21.35 2.17 15.77
C GLY A 126 -20.32 1.10 16.12
N GLU A 127 -20.12 0.80 17.38
CA GLU A 127 -19.32 -0.35 17.78
C GLU A 127 -19.94 -1.61 17.18
N CYS A 128 -19.29 -2.18 16.18
CA CYS A 128 -19.60 -3.53 15.77
C CYS A 128 -18.91 -4.46 16.77
N PRO A 129 -19.65 -5.26 17.57
CA PRO A 129 -19.09 -5.98 18.71
C PRO A 129 -18.05 -7.04 18.33
N HIS A 130 -17.79 -7.26 17.05
CA HIS A 130 -16.90 -8.33 16.58
C HIS A 130 -15.87 -7.94 15.51
N THR A 131 -15.74 -6.64 15.17
CA THR A 131 -14.74 -6.26 14.17
C THR A 131 -14.19 -4.86 14.43
N PRO A 132 -12.92 -4.72 14.78
CA PRO A 132 -12.27 -3.42 14.86
C PRO A 132 -11.87 -2.98 13.44
N LEU A 133 -12.82 -2.66 12.60
CA LEU A 133 -12.55 -2.08 11.29
C LEU A 133 -12.85 -0.58 11.35
N SER A 134 -11.80 0.20 11.36
CA SER A 134 -11.88 1.62 11.10
C SER A 134 -12.29 1.84 9.63
N LEU A 135 -13.55 2.19 9.42
CA LEU A 135 -14.08 2.57 8.11
C LEU A 135 -13.52 3.90 7.58
N ASN A 136 -12.67 4.58 8.33
CA ASN A 136 -12.15 5.90 7.98
C ASN A 136 -11.29 5.95 6.72
N SER A 137 -10.75 4.83 6.28
CA SER A 137 -9.90 4.78 5.08
C SER A 137 -10.67 4.66 3.77
N PHE A 138 -11.97 4.36 3.83
CA PHE A 138 -12.77 4.11 2.63
C PHE A 138 -13.33 5.37 1.97
N PHE A 139 -13.36 6.50 2.68
CA PHE A 139 -14.10 7.69 2.24
C PHE A 139 -13.26 8.96 2.13
N ASN A 140 -11.95 8.90 2.25
CA ASN A 140 -11.11 10.04 1.93
C ASN A 140 -10.96 10.17 0.41
N LYS A 141 -11.55 11.23 -0.10
CA LYS A 141 -11.38 11.74 -1.46
C LYS A 141 -9.93 12.13 -1.71
#